data_2fd45fe223e4b0672c8d0313dba539ac
#
_entry.id   2fd45fe223e4b0672c8d0313dba539ac
#
_cell.length_a   1.000
_cell.length_b   1.000
_cell.length_c   1.000
_cell.angle_alpha   90.00
_cell.angle_beta   90.00
_cell.angle_gamma   90.00
#
_symmetry.space_group_name_H-M   'P 1'
#
loop_
_entity.id
_entity.type
_entity.pdbx_description
1 polymer ?
#
loop_
_entity_poly.entity_id
_entity_poly.type
_entity_poly.pdbx_seq_one_letter_code
_entity_poly.pdbx_strand_id
1 'polypeptide(L)' 'MKLTIELDREADGRWIAEVPEVNILLYGDTKQDAIQRAQSAAQEIVLDRIAHGELPPDSANTIFDVAA' A
#
# COMPACT_ATOMS: atom_id res chain seq x y z
N MET A 1 -0.12 -6.46 10.89
CA MET A 1 1.09 -6.16 10.11
C MET A 1 1.17 -4.67 9.83
N LYS A 2 2.33 -4.10 10.01
CA LYS A 2 2.51 -2.65 9.78
C LYS A 2 3.15 -2.43 8.41
N LEU A 3 2.53 -1.56 7.61
CA LEU A 3 3.00 -1.22 6.27
C LEU A 3 3.18 0.29 6.15
N THR A 4 4.14 0.69 5.33
CA THR A 4 4.44 2.10 5.10
C THR A 4 3.90 2.50 3.75
N ILE A 5 3.26 3.68 3.68
CA ILE A 5 2.89 4.29 2.40
C ILE A 5 3.76 5.54 2.25
N GLU A 6 4.65 5.50 1.26
CA GLU A 6 5.49 6.65 0.92
C GLU A 6 4.84 7.40 -0.24
N LEU A 7 4.65 8.70 -0.04
CA LEU A 7 4.01 9.55 -1.03
C LEU A 7 5.02 10.44 -1.73
N ASP A 8 4.83 10.60 -3.03
CA ASP A 8 5.59 11.52 -3.84
C ASP A 8 4.68 12.10 -4.92
N ARG A 9 5.15 13.12 -5.61
CA ARG A 9 4.36 13.78 -6.64
C ARG A 9 5.12 13.80 -7.95
N GLU A 10 4.44 13.35 -9.02
CA GLU A 10 5.00 13.38 -10.35
C GLU A 10 5.00 14.79 -10.92
N ALA A 11 5.87 15.03 -11.89
CA ALA A 11 5.96 16.31 -12.56
C ALA A 11 4.66 16.71 -13.27
N ASP A 12 3.86 15.72 -13.68
CA ASP A 12 2.57 15.97 -14.33
C ASP A 12 1.42 16.22 -13.34
N GLY A 13 1.71 16.24 -12.04
CA GLY A 13 0.74 16.53 -11.00
C GLY A 13 0.08 15.32 -10.37
N ARG A 14 0.31 14.11 -10.90
CA ARG A 14 -0.22 12.89 -10.27
C ARG A 14 0.54 12.58 -8.98
N TRP A 15 -0.12 11.88 -8.10
CA TRP A 15 0.49 11.38 -6.87
C TRP A 15 0.92 9.94 -7.02
N ILE A 16 2.02 9.59 -6.37
CA ILE A 16 2.52 8.22 -6.29
C ILE A 16 2.45 7.79 -4.85
N ALA A 17 1.95 6.57 -4.63
CA ALA A 17 1.99 5.92 -3.33
C ALA A 17 2.73 4.60 -3.47
N GLU A 18 3.81 4.44 -2.73
CA GLU A 18 4.63 3.25 -2.74
C GLU A 18 4.51 2.54 -1.40
N VAL A 19 4.37 1.21 -1.43
CA VAL A 19 4.39 0.37 -0.23
C VAL A 19 5.58 -0.58 -0.39
N PRO A 20 6.75 -0.20 0.14
CA PRO A 20 7.98 -0.97 -0.10
C PRO A 20 7.94 -2.38 0.47
N GLU A 21 7.23 -2.61 1.58
CA GLU A 21 7.17 -3.92 2.21
C GLU A 21 6.53 -4.99 1.31
N VAL A 22 5.66 -4.58 0.41
CA VAL A 22 5.01 -5.49 -0.54
C VAL A 22 5.34 -5.14 -1.99
N ASN A 23 6.28 -4.22 -2.18
CA ASN A 23 6.87 -3.88 -3.47
C ASN A 23 5.84 -3.44 -4.51
N ILE A 24 4.95 -2.54 -4.14
CA ILE A 24 3.98 -1.96 -5.06
C ILE A 24 4.11 -0.45 -5.14
N LEU A 25 3.72 0.08 -6.29
CA LEU A 25 3.68 1.51 -6.55
C LEU A 25 2.42 1.80 -7.35
N LEU A 26 1.59 2.72 -6.86
CA LEU A 26 0.33 3.08 -7.50
C LEU A 26 0.26 4.59 -7.69
N TYR A 27 -0.54 4.99 -8.67
CA TYR A 27 -0.78 6.39 -8.99
C TYR A 27 -2.21 6.79 -8.61
N GLY A 28 -2.38 8.07 -8.29
CA GLY A 28 -3.69 8.65 -8.07
C GLY A 28 -3.73 10.10 -8.52
N ASP A 29 -4.90 10.58 -8.89
CA ASP A 29 -5.08 11.97 -9.30
C ASP A 29 -4.97 12.92 -8.12
N THR A 30 -5.32 12.42 -6.92
CA THR A 30 -5.19 13.16 -5.66
C THR A 30 -4.37 12.33 -4.70
N LYS A 31 -3.87 13.00 -3.65
CA LYS A 31 -3.15 12.35 -2.56
C LYS A 31 -4.01 11.25 -1.92
N GLN A 32 -5.26 11.56 -1.64
CA GLN A 32 -6.22 10.63 -1.03
C GLN A 32 -6.44 9.40 -1.92
N ASP A 33 -6.58 9.63 -3.22
CA ASP A 33 -6.81 8.59 -4.21
C ASP A 33 -5.63 7.62 -4.25
N ALA A 34 -4.40 8.14 -4.28
CA ALA A 34 -3.20 7.33 -4.29
C ALA A 34 -3.10 6.48 -3.01
N ILE A 35 -3.39 7.08 -1.85
CA ILE A 35 -3.38 6.37 -0.56
C ILE A 35 -4.39 5.22 -0.57
N GLN A 36 -5.62 5.49 -1.00
CA GLN A 36 -6.67 4.48 -1.05
C GLN A 36 -6.31 3.31 -1.94
N ARG A 37 -5.77 3.61 -3.12
CA ARG A 37 -5.35 2.56 -4.06
C ARG A 37 -4.23 1.71 -3.49
N ALA A 38 -3.27 2.35 -2.84
CA ALA A 38 -2.15 1.64 -2.21
C ALA A 38 -2.62 0.74 -1.07
N GLN A 39 -3.54 1.24 -0.24
CA GLN A 39 -4.10 0.45 0.87
C GLN A 39 -4.83 -0.78 0.36
N SER A 40 -5.69 -0.61 -0.65
CA SER A 40 -6.45 -1.72 -1.23
C SER A 40 -5.55 -2.77 -1.85
N ALA A 41 -4.57 -2.34 -2.65
CA ALA A 41 -3.66 -3.26 -3.31
C ALA A 41 -2.78 -3.99 -2.30
N ALA A 42 -2.26 -3.29 -1.31
CA ALA A 42 -1.42 -3.91 -0.28
C ALA A 42 -2.20 -4.93 0.54
N GLN A 43 -3.45 -4.60 0.90
CA GLN A 43 -4.31 -5.51 1.65
C GLN A 43 -4.58 -6.79 0.87
N GLU A 44 -4.84 -6.69 -0.42
CA GLU A 44 -5.04 -7.86 -1.28
C GLU A 44 -3.81 -8.75 -1.32
N ILE A 45 -2.62 -8.15 -1.41
CA ILE A 45 -1.36 -8.90 -1.42
C ILE A 45 -1.16 -9.63 -0.10
N VAL A 46 -1.41 -8.96 1.03
CA VAL A 46 -1.28 -9.57 2.36
C VAL A 46 -2.23 -10.75 2.48
N LEU A 47 -3.50 -10.59 2.08
CA LEU A 47 -4.49 -11.66 2.15
C LEU A 47 -4.11 -12.84 1.26
N ASP A 48 -3.56 -12.57 0.09
CA ASP A 48 -3.09 -13.61 -0.82
C ASP A 48 -1.95 -14.41 -0.20
N ARG A 49 -0.99 -13.74 0.43
CA ARG A 49 0.13 -14.39 1.11
C ARG A 49 -0.33 -15.22 2.29
N ILE A 50 -1.34 -14.75 3.02
CA ILE A 50 -1.94 -15.54 4.11
C ILE A 50 -2.58 -16.79 3.55
N ALA A 51 -3.32 -16.68 2.45
CA ALA A 51 -3.98 -17.81 1.81
C ALA A 51 -3.01 -18.88 1.33
N HIS A 52 -1.78 -18.46 0.97
CA HIS A 52 -0.73 -19.39 0.52
C HIS A 52 0.22 -19.81 1.63
N GLY A 53 -0.08 -19.48 2.88
CA GLY A 53 0.74 -19.89 4.02
C GLY A 53 2.04 -19.11 4.18
N GLU A 54 2.21 -18.00 3.46
CA GLU A 54 3.44 -17.20 3.52
C GLU A 54 3.44 -16.21 4.69
N LEU A 55 2.26 -15.87 5.19
CA LEU A 55 2.11 -15.00 6.36
C LEU A 55 1.10 -15.61 7.33
N PRO A 56 1.25 -15.35 8.64
CA PRO A 56 0.28 -15.84 9.63
C PRO A 56 -1.06 -15.09 9.48
N PRO A 57 -2.18 -15.73 9.88
CA PRO A 57 -3.52 -15.15 9.73
C PRO A 57 -3.72 -13.77 10.36
N ASP A 58 -3.04 -13.50 11.48
CA ASP A 58 -3.16 -12.19 12.14
C ASP A 58 -2.51 -11.04 11.34
N SER A 59 -1.73 -11.37 10.30
CA SER A 59 -1.19 -10.35 9.39
C SER A 59 -2.28 -9.62 8.61
N ALA A 60 -3.48 -10.19 8.53
CA ALA A 60 -4.62 -9.54 7.88
C ALA A 60 -5.01 -8.22 8.56
N ASN A 61 -4.64 -8.06 9.83
CA ASN A 61 -4.89 -6.84 10.59
C ASN A 61 -3.79 -5.83 10.29
N THR A 62 -3.93 -5.09 9.20
CA THR A 62 -2.91 -4.17 8.71
C THR A 62 -3.08 -2.77 9.27
N ILE A 63 -1.95 -2.14 9.61
CA ILE A 63 -1.88 -0.74 9.99
C ILE A 63 -0.98 -0.03 8.99
N PHE A 64 -1.48 1.06 8.40
CA PHE A 64 -0.73 1.83 7.43
C PHE A 64 -0.18 3.10 8.06
N ASP A 65 1.12 3.31 7.91
CA ASP A 65 1.81 4.51 8.34
C ASP A 65 2.15 5.33 7.10
N VAL A 66 1.51 6.48 6.95
CA VAL A 66 1.67 7.31 5.76
C VAL A 66 2.81 8.31 5.98
N ALA A 67 3.83 8.21 5.15
CA ALA A 67 4.97 9.12 5.15
C ALA A 67 4.90 10.00 3.91
N ALA A 68 4.84 11.30 4.10
CA ALA A 68 4.79 12.27 3.00
C ALA A 68 6.18 12.83 2.72
#